data_391cc2b034775af195c29be6a683e395
#
_entry.id   391cc2b034775af195c29be6a683e395
#
_cell.length_a   1.000
_cell.length_b   1.000
_cell.length_c   1.000
_cell.angle_alpha   90.00
_cell.angle_beta   90.00
_cell.angle_gamma   90.00
#
_symmetry.space_group_name_H-M   'P 1'
#
loop_
_entity.id
_entity.type
_entity.pdbx_description
1 polymer ?
#
loop_
_entity_poly.entity_id
_entity_poly.type
_entity_poly.pdbx_seq_one_letter_code
_entity_poly.pdbx_strand_id
1 'polypeptide(L)'
;MPDESKNLGKIGFDNNGEPKIREPIFVKLSSYRNAKFIDIRKYYEDNEEWKPTKKGVTLNKEQLDELLKILNDNVNDINKWLSEE
;
A
#
# COMPACT_ATOMS: atom_id res chain seq x y z
N MET A 1 -3.22 18.73 16.71
CA MET A 1 -4.06 17.66 16.14
C MET A 1 -3.40 16.33 16.32
N PRO A 2 -4.12 15.33 16.81
CA PRO A 2 -3.56 13.98 16.83
C PRO A 2 -3.35 13.48 15.41
N ASP A 3 -2.36 12.64 15.26
CA ASP A 3 -2.10 12.00 13.98
C ASP A 3 -3.23 10.99 13.69
N GLU A 4 -3.62 10.90 12.43
CA GLU A 4 -4.70 10.03 12.02
C GLU A 4 -4.19 9.01 11.02
N SER A 5 -4.84 7.85 11.02
CA SER A 5 -4.52 6.77 10.12
C SER A 5 -5.81 6.07 9.70
N LYS A 6 -5.96 5.80 8.41
CA LYS A 6 -7.13 5.13 7.88
C LYS A 6 -6.69 4.06 6.89
N ASN A 7 -7.08 2.82 7.13
CA ASN A 7 -6.76 1.72 6.23
C ASN A 7 -7.71 1.75 5.03
N LEU A 8 -7.15 1.82 3.82
CA LEU A 8 -7.92 1.81 2.59
C LEU A 8 -8.09 0.41 2.02
N GLY A 9 -7.10 -0.44 2.19
CA GLY A 9 -7.17 -1.78 1.66
C GLY A 9 -5.93 -2.58 1.95
N LYS A 10 -5.99 -3.85 1.58
CA LYS A 10 -4.92 -4.82 1.82
C LYS A 10 -4.67 -5.59 0.54
N ILE A 11 -3.41 -5.90 0.28
CA ILE A 11 -2.99 -6.68 -0.88
C ILE A 11 -2.27 -7.93 -0.36
N GLY A 12 -2.65 -9.11 -0.88
CA GLY A 12 -2.03 -10.35 -0.45
C GLY A 12 -2.88 -11.16 0.51
N PHE A 13 -4.18 -10.90 0.54
CA PHE A 13 -5.13 -11.66 1.35
C PHE A 13 -6.10 -12.41 0.44
N ASP A 14 -6.62 -13.54 0.92
CA ASP A 14 -7.62 -14.30 0.17
C ASP A 14 -9.04 -13.78 0.49
N ASN A 15 -10.04 -14.44 -0.12
CA ASN A 15 -11.44 -14.03 0.06
C ASN A 15 -11.95 -14.23 1.49
N ASN A 16 -11.28 -15.03 2.28
CA ASN A 16 -11.65 -15.29 3.66
C ASN A 16 -10.95 -14.37 4.64
N GLY A 17 -10.14 -13.43 4.13
CA GLY A 17 -9.41 -12.51 4.98
C GLY A 17 -8.12 -13.08 5.53
N GLU A 18 -7.66 -14.22 5.01
CA GLU A 18 -6.41 -14.84 5.44
C GLU A 18 -5.25 -14.39 4.56
N PRO A 19 -4.08 -14.14 5.13
CA PRO A 19 -2.94 -13.73 4.31
C PRO A 19 -2.47 -14.87 3.41
N LYS A 20 -2.23 -14.54 2.13
CA LYS A 20 -1.70 -15.49 1.16
C LYS A 20 -0.19 -15.42 1.09
N ILE A 21 0.41 -14.37 1.62
CA ILE A 21 1.84 -14.15 1.58
C ILE A 21 2.32 -13.74 2.96
N ARG A 22 3.61 -13.90 3.19
CA ARG A 22 4.20 -13.66 4.50
C ARG A 22 4.18 -12.19 4.92
N GLU A 23 4.41 -11.31 3.95
CA GLU A 23 4.41 -9.88 4.21
C GLU A 23 3.42 -9.19 3.26
N PRO A 24 2.11 -9.19 3.60
CA PRO A 24 1.14 -8.50 2.77
C PRO A 24 1.33 -7.00 2.81
N ILE A 25 0.71 -6.32 1.86
CA ILE A 25 0.83 -4.89 1.71
C ILE A 25 -0.45 -4.22 2.19
N PHE A 26 -0.31 -3.22 3.05
CA PHE A 26 -1.43 -2.41 3.49
C PHE A 26 -1.32 -1.04 2.86
N VAL A 27 -2.46 -0.52 2.40
CA VAL A 27 -2.56 0.82 1.82
C VAL A 27 -3.34 1.67 2.78
N LYS A 28 -2.71 2.70 3.31
CA LYS A 28 -3.30 3.54 4.36
C LYS A 28 -3.15 5.03 4.06
N LEU A 29 -4.09 5.81 4.56
CA LEU A 29 -3.94 7.26 4.63
C LEU A 29 -3.41 7.60 6.01
N SER A 30 -2.46 8.51 6.09
CA SER A 30 -1.86 8.90 7.36
C SER A 30 -1.63 10.40 7.41
N SER A 31 -1.60 10.94 8.61
CA SER A 31 -1.19 12.32 8.82
C SER A 31 -0.16 12.38 9.93
N TYR A 32 0.79 13.31 9.77
CA TYR A 32 1.84 13.53 10.75
C TYR A 32 2.26 14.99 10.69
N ARG A 33 2.12 15.69 11.81
CA ARG A 33 2.49 17.12 11.93
C ARG A 33 1.86 17.95 10.81
N ASN A 34 0.56 17.79 10.60
CA ASN A 34 -0.22 18.51 9.58
C ASN A 34 0.11 18.14 8.13
N ALA A 35 1.01 17.19 7.91
CA ALA A 35 1.27 16.66 6.58
C ALA A 35 0.40 15.41 6.37
N LYS A 36 -0.17 15.29 5.18
CA LYS A 36 -1.02 14.17 4.82
C LYS A 36 -0.36 13.38 3.70
N PHE A 37 -0.43 12.05 3.79
CA PHE A 37 0.19 11.19 2.79
C PHE A 37 -0.49 9.83 2.76
N ILE A 38 -0.26 9.11 1.68
CA ILE A 38 -0.64 7.71 1.55
C ILE A 38 0.59 6.86 1.85
N ASP A 39 0.39 5.80 2.61
CA ASP A 39 1.45 4.87 2.98
C ASP A 39 1.14 3.51 2.38
N ILE A 40 2.05 2.99 1.55
CA ILE A 40 1.93 1.68 0.91
C ILE A 40 3.11 0.86 1.43
N ARG A 41 2.83 -0.11 2.29
CA ARG A 41 3.88 -0.74 3.09
C ARG A 41 3.59 -2.20 3.34
N LYS A 42 4.66 -2.99 3.38
CA LYS A 42 4.57 -4.39 3.81
C LYS A 42 4.46 -4.45 5.33
N TYR A 43 3.63 -5.38 5.79
CA TYR A 43 3.43 -5.65 7.22
C TYR A 43 3.74 -7.10 7.48
N TYR A 44 4.05 -7.41 8.73
CA TYR A 44 4.21 -8.80 9.18
C TYR A 44 3.38 -9.03 10.42
N GLU A 45 3.02 -10.28 10.64
CA GLU A 45 2.23 -10.65 11.81
C GLU A 45 3.14 -11.09 12.96
N ASP A 46 2.88 -10.56 14.15
CA ASP A 46 3.62 -10.88 15.36
C ASP A 46 2.64 -10.91 16.52
N ASN A 47 2.46 -12.08 17.14
CA ASN A 47 1.52 -12.25 18.25
C ASN A 47 0.12 -11.78 17.93
N GLU A 48 -0.37 -12.13 16.75
CA GLU A 48 -1.71 -11.78 16.26
C GLU A 48 -1.89 -10.28 15.98
N GLU A 49 -0.80 -9.53 15.95
CA GLU A 49 -0.83 -8.12 15.58
C GLU A 49 -0.05 -7.89 14.30
N TRP A 50 -0.57 -7.01 13.45
CA TRP A 50 0.11 -6.62 12.23
C TRP A 50 1.01 -5.43 12.52
N LYS A 51 2.28 -5.58 12.18
CA LYS A 51 3.30 -4.53 12.41
C LYS A 51 3.93 -4.10 11.11
N PRO A 52 4.21 -2.80 10.96
CA PRO A 52 4.84 -2.30 9.74
C PRO A 52 6.30 -2.68 9.64
N THR A 53 6.76 -2.86 8.41
CA THR A 53 8.16 -3.05 8.10
C THR A 53 8.73 -1.75 7.53
N LYS A 54 10.02 -1.75 7.24
CA LYS A 54 10.65 -0.62 6.57
C LYS A 54 10.46 -0.67 5.06
N LYS A 55 9.82 -1.73 4.56
CA LYS A 55 9.60 -1.94 3.13
C LYS A 55 8.31 -1.27 2.69
N GLY A 56 8.41 -0.03 2.27
CA GLY A 56 7.24 0.71 1.84
C GLY A 56 7.61 2.11 1.39
N VAL A 57 6.60 2.84 0.93
CA VAL A 57 6.76 4.21 0.48
C VAL A 57 5.63 5.07 1.02
N THR A 58 5.92 6.34 1.26
CA THR A 58 4.91 7.33 1.59
C THR A 58 4.90 8.37 0.48
N LEU A 59 3.71 8.74 0.03
CA LEU A 59 3.55 9.67 -1.07
C LEU A 59 2.60 10.79 -0.66
N ASN A 60 2.96 12.02 -0.99
CA ASN A 60 2.05 13.13 -0.83
C ASN A 60 1.09 13.20 -2.03
N LYS A 61 0.21 14.21 -2.06
CA LYS A 61 -0.80 14.34 -3.12
C LYS A 61 -0.16 14.40 -4.51
N GLU A 62 0.86 15.22 -4.67
CA GLU A 62 1.53 15.39 -5.96
C GLU A 62 2.20 14.11 -6.42
N GLN A 63 2.90 13.45 -5.53
CA GLN A 63 3.59 12.20 -5.85
C GLN A 63 2.59 11.09 -6.20
N LEU A 64 1.47 11.03 -5.48
CA LEU A 64 0.43 10.05 -5.79
C LEU A 64 -0.17 10.30 -7.17
N ASP A 65 -0.45 11.56 -7.49
CA ASP A 65 -1.00 11.90 -8.81
C ASP A 65 -0.04 11.48 -9.92
N GLU A 66 1.25 11.68 -9.72
CA GLU A 66 2.26 11.26 -10.70
C GLU A 66 2.30 9.74 -10.84
N LEU A 67 2.24 9.01 -9.72
CA LEU A 67 2.22 7.55 -9.77
C LEU A 67 0.98 7.03 -10.50
N LEU A 68 -0.20 7.59 -10.18
CA LEU A 68 -1.43 7.17 -10.83
C LEU A 68 -1.38 7.42 -12.34
N LYS A 69 -0.80 8.54 -12.75
CA LYS A 69 -0.65 8.83 -14.17
C LYS A 69 0.25 7.79 -14.85
N ILE A 70 1.38 7.47 -14.24
CA ILE A 70 2.29 6.46 -14.77
C ILE A 70 1.59 5.11 -14.91
N LEU A 71 0.87 4.70 -13.87
CA LEU A 71 0.17 3.42 -13.89
C LEU A 71 -0.95 3.39 -14.93
N ASN A 72 -1.74 4.46 -15.02
CA ASN A 72 -2.83 4.53 -15.98
C ASN A 72 -2.34 4.59 -17.42
N ASP A 73 -1.24 5.32 -17.66
CA ASP A 73 -0.68 5.45 -19.00
C ASP A 73 -0.06 4.13 -19.49
N ASN A 74 0.31 3.25 -18.58
CA ASN A 74 1.02 2.03 -18.90
C ASN A 74 0.29 0.76 -18.51
N VAL A 75 -0.99 0.86 -18.15
CA VAL A 75 -1.71 -0.27 -17.57
C VAL A 75 -1.71 -1.50 -18.48
N ASN A 76 -1.86 -1.31 -19.79
CA ASN A 76 -1.87 -2.44 -20.72
C ASN A 76 -0.50 -3.10 -20.81
N ASP A 77 0.56 -2.30 -20.88
CA ASP A 77 1.93 -2.80 -20.92
C ASP A 77 2.30 -3.52 -19.61
N ILE A 78 1.88 -2.95 -18.47
CA ILE A 78 2.13 -3.55 -17.17
C ILE A 78 1.46 -4.93 -17.09
N ASN A 79 0.18 -5.00 -17.44
CA ASN A 79 -0.56 -6.25 -17.38
C ASN A 79 0.04 -7.31 -18.31
N LYS A 80 0.44 -6.90 -19.50
CA LYS A 80 1.07 -7.81 -20.45
C LYS A 80 2.39 -8.34 -19.90
N TRP A 81 3.22 -7.44 -19.41
CA TRP A 81 4.53 -7.80 -18.87
C TRP A 81 4.40 -8.77 -17.68
N LEU A 82 3.51 -8.45 -16.74
CA LEU A 82 3.36 -9.26 -15.53
C LEU A 82 2.68 -10.60 -15.79
N SER A 83 1.96 -10.72 -16.91
CA SER A 83 1.30 -11.99 -17.28
C SER A 83 2.18 -12.90 -18.13
N GLU A 84 3.29 -12.43 -18.61
CA GLU A 84 4.23 -13.23 -19.38
C GLU A 84 5.06 -14.13 -18.45
N GLU A 85 5.30 -15.36 -18.89
CA GLU A 85 6.10 -16.32 -18.12
C GLU A 85 7.47 -16.48 -18.73
#